data_8e7b4e53050c8611776e8691ab0934ac
#
_entry.id   8e7b4e53050c8611776e8691ab0934ac
#
_cell.length_a   1.000
_cell.length_b   1.000
_cell.length_c   1.000
_cell.angle_alpha   90.00
_cell.angle_beta   90.00
_cell.angle_gamma   90.00
#
_symmetry.space_group_name_H-M   'P 1'
#
loop_
_entity.id
_entity.type
_entity.pdbx_description
1 polymer ?
#
loop_
_entity_poly.entity_id
_entity_poly.type
_entity_poly.pdbx_seq_one_letter_code
_entity_poly.pdbx_strand_id
1 'polypeptide(L)'
;METQDRTKVNKVVDAIAASQKHLLSIQNPDGYWWAELESNVTITSEAVLLHKIWGTDKTRPLHKVENYLRSLQREHGGWELFFGDGGDLSTTVEAYMALRLLGVSPTDPALLKAKSLILAKGGISKTRIFTKLHLALIGCYNWRGLPSLPPWVMLLPDNFFFNIYELSSWARSSTVPLLIVFDQKPVFKIDQPINLDELYAEGVNNVRWKLPKNGDWSDIFNILDDGFKLAESLNFVPFRNEGIKAAENWILERQEVTGDWGGIIPAMLNSLLALKCLDYDANDPIIERGLKAVDNFAIEIENSYCVQPCVSPVWDTAWAIRALIDSGFAPNNAPIVKAGEWLIEKQILDYGDWNVKNKQGKPGAWAFEFENRFYPDVDDSAVVVMALYQAKLPNEELKKQAIDRALNWIATMQCKPGGWAAFDLNNDQEWLNAVPYGDLKAMIDPNTADVTARVLEMLGACNLSIQPNNLEKSLDYLLKEQETEGCWFGRWGVN
;
A
#
# COMPACT_ATOMS: atom_id res chain seq x y z
N MET A 1 -43.64 26.76 -4.27
CA MET A 1 -42.97 25.45 -4.31
C MET A 1 -42.35 25.12 -5.68
N GLU A 2 -43.06 25.24 -6.80
CA GLU A 2 -42.52 24.90 -8.14
C GLU A 2 -41.30 25.74 -8.61
N THR A 3 -41.19 27.03 -8.26
CA THR A 3 -40.06 27.88 -8.67
C THR A 3 -38.76 27.55 -7.89
N GLN A 4 -38.86 27.16 -6.63
CA GLN A 4 -37.68 26.72 -5.84
C GLN A 4 -37.16 25.36 -6.31
N ASP A 5 -38.02 24.45 -6.73
CA ASP A 5 -37.63 23.15 -7.28
C ASP A 5 -36.93 23.28 -8.63
N ARG A 6 -37.44 24.14 -9.54
CA ARG A 6 -36.78 24.41 -10.81
C ARG A 6 -35.38 25.01 -10.64
N THR A 7 -35.19 25.89 -9.66
CA THR A 7 -33.88 26.51 -9.40
C THR A 7 -32.89 25.46 -8.86
N LYS A 8 -33.33 24.50 -8.04
CA LYS A 8 -32.50 23.41 -7.57
C LYS A 8 -32.12 22.44 -8.69
N VAL A 9 -33.07 22.06 -9.53
CA VAL A 9 -32.83 21.18 -10.70
C VAL A 9 -31.81 21.80 -11.64
N ASN A 10 -31.93 23.10 -11.96
CA ASN A 10 -30.97 23.79 -12.83
C ASN A 10 -29.56 23.79 -12.23
N LYS A 11 -29.40 24.01 -10.92
CA LYS A 11 -28.07 23.92 -10.23
C LYS A 11 -27.47 22.55 -10.34
N VAL A 12 -28.25 21.48 -10.24
CA VAL A 12 -27.74 20.09 -10.38
C VAL A 12 -27.28 19.84 -11.83
N VAL A 13 -28.05 20.25 -12.81
CA VAL A 13 -27.68 20.14 -14.23
C VAL A 13 -26.40 20.92 -14.53
N ASP A 14 -26.29 22.16 -14.03
CA ASP A 14 -25.05 22.94 -14.16
C ASP A 14 -23.84 22.28 -13.51
N ALA A 15 -24.01 21.70 -12.33
CA ALA A 15 -22.94 20.97 -11.61
C ALA A 15 -22.51 19.74 -12.40
N ILE A 16 -23.45 18.95 -12.94
CA ILE A 16 -23.15 17.79 -13.79
C ILE A 16 -22.35 18.23 -15.01
N ALA A 17 -22.79 19.28 -15.71
CA ALA A 17 -22.11 19.78 -16.90
C ALA A 17 -20.67 20.27 -16.58
N ALA A 18 -20.49 20.93 -15.44
CA ALA A 18 -19.18 21.41 -15.00
C ALA A 18 -18.25 20.20 -14.66
N SER A 19 -18.76 19.18 -13.97
CA SER A 19 -18.01 17.96 -13.63
C SER A 19 -17.62 17.17 -14.87
N GLN A 20 -18.55 17.02 -15.83
CA GLN A 20 -18.26 16.38 -17.12
C GLN A 20 -17.14 17.12 -17.87
N LYS A 21 -17.26 18.47 -17.97
CA LYS A 21 -16.23 19.28 -18.60
C LYS A 21 -14.86 19.12 -17.91
N HIS A 22 -14.85 19.07 -16.59
CA HIS A 22 -13.63 18.86 -15.82
C HIS A 22 -13.01 17.49 -16.12
N LEU A 23 -13.76 16.39 -15.99
CA LEU A 23 -13.27 15.04 -16.30
C LEU A 23 -12.67 14.97 -17.72
N LEU A 24 -13.38 15.50 -18.73
CA LEU A 24 -12.85 15.49 -20.09
C LEU A 24 -11.57 16.33 -20.24
N SER A 25 -11.39 17.40 -19.46
CA SER A 25 -10.21 18.27 -19.55
C SER A 25 -8.97 17.66 -18.91
N ILE A 26 -9.13 16.69 -18.00
CA ILE A 26 -8.02 16.03 -17.28
C ILE A 26 -7.75 14.59 -17.78
N GLN A 27 -8.47 14.12 -18.81
CA GLN A 27 -8.18 12.84 -19.42
C GLN A 27 -6.76 12.85 -20.02
N ASN A 28 -5.97 11.85 -19.67
CA ASN A 28 -4.63 11.68 -20.22
C ASN A 28 -4.71 11.42 -21.74
N PRO A 29 -3.75 11.92 -22.56
CA PRO A 29 -3.67 11.61 -23.98
C PRO A 29 -3.69 10.12 -24.31
N ASP A 30 -3.27 9.22 -23.42
CA ASP A 30 -3.35 7.77 -23.61
C ASP A 30 -4.74 7.17 -23.33
N GLY A 31 -5.67 7.97 -22.78
CA GLY A 31 -7.08 7.61 -22.58
C GLY A 31 -7.51 7.38 -21.14
N TYR A 32 -6.60 7.23 -20.21
CA TYR A 32 -6.92 7.00 -18.80
C TYR A 32 -7.17 8.30 -18.02
N TRP A 33 -7.74 8.14 -16.84
CA TRP A 33 -7.78 9.15 -15.78
C TRP A 33 -6.93 8.70 -14.61
N TRP A 34 -6.36 9.66 -13.94
CA TRP A 34 -5.61 9.46 -12.72
C TRP A 34 -5.70 10.69 -11.85
N ALA A 35 -6.11 10.50 -10.60
CA ALA A 35 -6.15 11.54 -9.57
C ALA A 35 -5.05 11.27 -8.53
N GLU A 36 -4.64 12.35 -7.86
CA GLU A 36 -3.64 12.26 -6.81
C GLU A 36 -4.21 11.58 -5.57
N LEU A 37 -3.42 10.67 -4.97
CA LEU A 37 -3.73 10.02 -3.70
C LEU A 37 -2.96 10.71 -2.58
N GLU A 38 -3.67 11.47 -1.76
CA GLU A 38 -3.07 12.07 -0.57
C GLU A 38 -2.84 11.02 0.51
N SER A 39 -1.65 11.04 1.11
CA SER A 39 -1.27 10.25 2.28
C SER A 39 -0.88 11.17 3.43
N ASN A 40 -0.67 10.58 4.60
CA ASN A 40 0.02 11.30 5.67
C ASN A 40 1.51 11.48 5.32
N VAL A 41 2.23 12.25 6.12
CA VAL A 41 3.60 12.67 5.82
C VAL A 41 4.66 11.56 5.90
N THR A 42 4.32 10.34 6.37
CA THR A 42 5.32 9.28 6.57
C THR A 42 5.95 8.83 5.26
N ILE A 43 5.13 8.58 4.23
CA ILE A 43 5.59 8.17 2.89
C ILE A 43 6.61 9.17 2.31
N THR A 44 6.31 10.46 2.39
CA THR A 44 7.22 11.51 1.93
C THR A 44 8.51 11.57 2.78
N SER A 45 8.38 11.38 4.09
CA SER A 45 9.53 11.36 5.02
C SER A 45 10.45 10.17 4.76
N GLU A 46 9.87 9.01 4.48
CA GLU A 46 10.59 7.78 4.11
C GLU A 46 11.31 7.92 2.77
N ALA A 47 10.70 8.59 1.79
CA ALA A 47 11.35 8.89 0.51
C ALA A 47 12.58 9.81 0.69
N VAL A 48 12.51 10.80 1.59
CA VAL A 48 13.71 11.62 1.96
C VAL A 48 14.81 10.72 2.54
N LEU A 49 14.46 9.84 3.47
CA LEU A 49 15.41 8.90 4.07
C LEU A 49 16.05 7.99 3.00
N LEU A 50 15.25 7.43 2.09
CA LEU A 50 15.74 6.57 1.01
C LEU A 50 16.78 7.29 0.15
N HIS A 51 16.46 8.51 -0.34
CA HIS A 51 17.37 9.26 -1.17
C HIS A 51 18.65 9.68 -0.44
N LYS A 52 18.59 9.94 0.87
CA LYS A 52 19.77 10.19 1.71
C LYS A 52 20.65 8.94 1.84
N ILE A 53 20.05 7.77 2.03
CA ILE A 53 20.76 6.48 2.11
C ILE A 53 21.44 6.14 0.77
N TRP A 54 20.79 6.40 -0.35
CA TRP A 54 21.32 6.13 -1.69
C TRP A 54 22.26 7.24 -2.20
N GLY A 55 22.33 8.41 -1.53
CA GLY A 55 23.13 9.56 -1.97
C GLY A 55 22.58 10.22 -3.23
N THR A 56 21.31 10.05 -3.51
CA THR A 56 20.61 10.56 -4.72
C THR A 56 19.77 11.81 -4.43
N ASP A 57 19.84 12.33 -3.22
CA ASP A 57 19.08 13.50 -2.74
C ASP A 57 19.42 14.81 -3.49
N LYS A 58 20.66 14.95 -3.99
CA LYS A 58 21.13 16.18 -4.66
C LYS A 58 20.50 16.41 -6.03
N THR A 59 19.96 15.37 -6.66
CA THR A 59 19.35 15.43 -7.99
C THR A 59 17.82 15.55 -7.94
N ARG A 60 17.24 15.66 -6.76
CA ARG A 60 15.80 15.73 -6.52
C ARG A 60 15.42 17.00 -5.77
N PRO A 61 14.20 17.53 -5.96
CA PRO A 61 13.78 18.79 -5.34
C PRO A 61 13.39 18.61 -3.86
N LEU A 62 14.18 17.85 -3.09
CA LEU A 62 13.86 17.52 -1.69
C LEU A 62 13.78 18.76 -0.79
N HIS A 63 14.39 19.88 -1.17
CA HIS A 63 14.20 21.15 -0.46
C HIS A 63 12.74 21.63 -0.43
N LYS A 64 11.91 21.20 -1.39
CA LYS A 64 10.47 21.49 -1.40
C LYS A 64 9.65 20.62 -0.43
N VAL A 65 10.21 19.49 0.02
CA VAL A 65 9.58 18.63 1.04
C VAL A 65 9.47 19.38 2.37
N GLU A 66 10.44 20.23 2.72
CA GLU A 66 10.36 21.04 3.93
C GLU A 66 9.08 21.90 3.93
N ASN A 67 8.77 22.54 2.82
CA ASN A 67 7.55 23.38 2.69
C ASN A 67 6.29 22.52 2.83
N TYR A 68 6.26 21.33 2.21
CA TYR A 68 5.14 20.40 2.33
C TYR A 68 4.94 19.98 3.79
N LEU A 69 5.98 19.51 4.48
CA LEU A 69 5.89 19.09 5.87
C LEU A 69 5.45 20.25 6.78
N ARG A 70 6.00 21.45 6.60
CA ARG A 70 5.60 22.62 7.40
C ARG A 70 4.15 23.02 7.21
N SER A 71 3.63 22.91 5.99
CA SER A 71 2.23 23.26 5.68
C SER A 71 1.22 22.34 6.35
N LEU A 72 1.60 21.10 6.65
CA LEU A 72 0.75 20.08 7.29
C LEU A 72 0.91 19.99 8.82
N GLN A 73 1.90 20.70 9.40
CA GLN A 73 2.07 20.72 10.84
C GLN A 73 0.87 21.40 11.50
N ARG A 74 0.25 20.75 12.47
CA ARG A 74 -0.92 21.25 13.17
C ARG A 74 -0.57 22.15 14.38
N GLU A 75 -1.55 22.84 14.93
CA GLU A 75 -1.38 23.74 16.07
C GLU A 75 -0.80 23.04 17.32
N HIS A 76 -1.15 21.75 17.52
CA HIS A 76 -0.60 20.93 18.61
C HIS A 76 0.91 20.61 18.42
N GLY A 77 1.50 20.99 17.30
CA GLY A 77 2.94 20.87 17.02
C GLY A 77 3.35 19.59 16.30
N GLY A 78 2.47 18.62 16.10
CA GLY A 78 2.74 17.38 15.40
C GLY A 78 2.03 17.26 14.06
N TRP A 79 2.16 16.08 13.47
CA TRP A 79 1.45 15.64 12.24
C TRP A 79 0.48 14.53 12.58
N GLU A 80 -0.60 14.49 11.82
CA GLU A 80 -1.72 13.58 12.01
C GLU A 80 -1.61 12.37 11.07
N LEU A 81 -2.07 11.21 11.53
CA LEU A 81 -2.27 10.03 10.70
C LEU A 81 -3.54 10.18 9.84
N PHE A 82 -4.58 10.76 10.44
CA PHE A 82 -5.84 11.15 9.81
C PHE A 82 -6.36 12.44 10.47
N PHE A 83 -7.22 13.17 9.77
CA PHE A 83 -7.71 14.47 10.26
C PHE A 83 -8.37 14.40 11.64
N GLY A 84 -7.82 15.17 12.58
CA GLY A 84 -8.37 15.33 13.90
C GLY A 84 -7.95 14.27 14.92
N ASP A 85 -6.91 13.48 14.65
CA ASP A 85 -6.38 12.48 15.60
C ASP A 85 -5.59 13.09 16.79
N GLY A 86 -5.33 14.40 16.73
CA GLY A 86 -4.59 15.14 17.77
C GLY A 86 -3.08 14.92 17.72
N GLY A 87 -2.55 14.45 16.59
CA GLY A 87 -1.14 14.22 16.33
C GLY A 87 -0.70 12.80 16.67
N ASP A 88 -0.36 12.02 15.65
CA ASP A 88 0.20 10.69 15.80
C ASP A 88 1.70 10.75 16.15
N LEU A 89 2.13 9.95 17.12
CA LEU A 89 3.51 9.94 17.61
C LEU A 89 4.49 9.52 16.50
N SER A 90 4.23 8.42 15.80
CA SER A 90 5.12 7.87 14.80
C SER A 90 5.23 8.78 13.58
N THR A 91 4.09 9.26 13.09
CA THR A 91 4.02 10.23 11.99
C THR A 91 4.79 11.50 12.33
N THR A 92 4.68 11.99 13.58
CA THR A 92 5.41 13.18 14.04
C THR A 92 6.91 12.93 14.13
N VAL A 93 7.35 11.75 14.60
CA VAL A 93 8.79 11.41 14.65
C VAL A 93 9.39 11.29 13.25
N GLU A 94 8.67 10.71 12.29
CA GLU A 94 9.16 10.57 10.92
C GLU A 94 9.24 11.91 10.21
N ALA A 95 8.26 12.80 10.38
CA ALA A 95 8.34 14.17 9.86
C ALA A 95 9.49 14.95 10.51
N TYR A 96 9.70 14.82 11.81
CA TYR A 96 10.84 15.40 12.51
C TYR A 96 12.17 14.89 11.93
N MET A 97 12.32 13.58 11.78
CA MET A 97 13.48 12.95 11.17
C MET A 97 13.76 13.52 9.76
N ALA A 98 12.74 13.58 8.92
CA ALA A 98 12.88 14.09 7.56
C ALA A 98 13.35 15.56 7.53
N LEU A 99 12.75 16.42 8.35
CA LEU A 99 13.18 17.82 8.48
C LEU A 99 14.64 17.92 8.95
N ARG A 100 15.06 17.07 9.90
CA ARG A 100 16.45 17.00 10.36
C ARG A 100 17.41 16.55 9.23
N LEU A 101 17.00 15.55 8.43
CA LEU A 101 17.76 15.09 7.26
C LEU A 101 17.86 16.14 6.15
N LEU A 102 16.90 17.05 6.06
CA LEU A 102 16.91 18.21 5.16
C LEU A 102 17.74 19.37 5.70
N GLY A 103 18.32 19.26 6.91
CA GLY A 103 19.20 20.26 7.50
C GLY A 103 18.53 21.28 8.42
N VAL A 104 17.23 21.09 8.74
CA VAL A 104 16.53 21.98 9.67
C VAL A 104 17.12 21.84 11.08
N SER A 105 17.40 22.98 11.73
CA SER A 105 17.99 23.02 13.06
C SER A 105 17.05 22.41 14.12
N PRO A 106 17.55 21.65 15.11
CA PRO A 106 16.73 21.17 16.24
C PRO A 106 16.14 22.30 17.08
N THR A 107 16.64 23.54 16.94
CA THR A 107 16.14 24.75 17.61
C THR A 107 15.07 25.48 16.80
N ASP A 108 14.71 24.98 15.62
CA ASP A 108 13.64 25.54 14.81
C ASP A 108 12.29 25.49 15.56
N PRO A 109 11.48 26.55 15.54
CA PRO A 109 10.22 26.60 16.29
C PRO A 109 9.25 25.46 15.97
N ALA A 110 9.21 24.98 14.72
CA ALA A 110 8.39 23.84 14.31
C ALA A 110 8.88 22.55 14.99
N LEU A 111 10.20 22.31 14.96
CA LEU A 111 10.81 21.15 15.60
C LEU A 111 10.72 21.17 17.13
N LEU A 112 10.81 22.35 17.75
CA LEU A 112 10.60 22.47 19.20
C LEU A 112 9.16 22.11 19.61
N LYS A 113 8.15 22.52 18.83
CA LYS A 113 6.76 22.12 19.06
C LYS A 113 6.57 20.61 18.88
N ALA A 114 7.10 20.06 17.81
CA ALA A 114 7.04 18.62 17.54
C ALA A 114 7.73 17.80 18.63
N LYS A 115 8.91 18.20 19.07
CA LYS A 115 9.62 17.59 20.20
C LYS A 115 8.78 17.56 21.47
N SER A 116 8.09 18.66 21.79
CA SER A 116 7.24 18.73 22.97
C SER A 116 6.12 17.70 22.91
N LEU A 117 5.46 17.51 21.75
CA LEU A 117 4.43 16.51 21.54
C LEU A 117 5.00 15.08 21.62
N ILE A 118 6.13 14.83 20.95
CA ILE A 118 6.81 13.52 20.94
C ILE A 118 7.12 13.08 22.38
N LEU A 119 7.72 13.95 23.18
CA LEU A 119 8.07 13.65 24.57
C LEU A 119 6.83 13.44 25.45
N ALA A 120 5.78 14.23 25.25
CA ALA A 120 4.50 14.07 25.96
C ALA A 120 3.82 12.72 25.65
N LYS A 121 4.02 12.20 24.44
CA LYS A 121 3.50 10.88 23.99
C LYS A 121 4.44 9.70 24.30
N GLY A 122 5.55 9.93 25.01
CA GLY A 122 6.46 8.90 25.49
C GLY A 122 7.73 8.69 24.66
N GLY A 123 8.02 9.57 23.69
CA GLY A 123 9.26 9.57 22.93
C GLY A 123 9.39 8.45 21.89
N ILE A 124 10.57 8.35 21.27
CA ILE A 124 10.88 7.38 20.20
C ILE A 124 10.59 5.94 20.63
N SER A 125 10.81 5.57 21.89
CA SER A 125 10.61 4.20 22.38
C SER A 125 9.18 3.69 22.24
N LYS A 126 8.19 4.60 22.08
CA LYS A 126 6.77 4.29 21.93
C LYS A 126 6.25 4.35 20.49
N THR A 127 7.10 4.64 19.53
CA THR A 127 6.73 4.64 18.11
C THR A 127 6.46 3.22 17.58
N ARG A 128 5.81 3.14 16.42
CA ARG A 128 5.61 1.90 15.67
C ARG A 128 6.94 1.27 15.24
N ILE A 129 6.88 0.00 14.88
CA ILE A 129 8.07 -0.79 14.50
C ILE A 129 8.72 -0.23 13.22
N PHE A 130 7.94 0.19 12.23
CA PHE A 130 8.50 0.78 11.00
C PHE A 130 9.24 2.08 11.26
N THR A 131 8.70 2.97 12.09
CA THR A 131 9.40 4.20 12.51
C THR A 131 10.74 3.87 13.21
N LYS A 132 10.74 2.87 14.12
CA LYS A 132 11.98 2.41 14.77
C LYS A 132 12.97 1.82 13.78
N LEU A 133 12.48 1.08 12.77
CA LEU A 133 13.31 0.53 11.69
C LEU A 133 14.00 1.67 10.93
N HIS A 134 13.25 2.67 10.46
CA HIS A 134 13.79 3.81 9.72
C HIS A 134 14.87 4.55 10.53
N LEU A 135 14.62 4.75 11.82
CA LEU A 135 15.61 5.34 12.74
C LEU A 135 16.85 4.45 12.92
N ALA A 136 16.68 3.12 12.96
CA ALA A 136 17.79 2.18 13.12
C ALA A 136 18.70 2.15 11.88
N LEU A 137 18.13 2.30 10.67
CA LEU A 137 18.88 2.37 9.42
C LEU A 137 19.91 3.51 9.36
N ILE A 138 19.72 4.56 10.17
CA ILE A 138 20.63 5.71 10.25
C ILE A 138 21.27 5.89 11.64
N GLY A 139 21.16 4.88 12.50
CA GLY A 139 21.80 4.85 13.81
C GLY A 139 21.12 5.68 14.90
N CYS A 140 19.89 6.18 14.67
CA CYS A 140 19.09 6.92 15.65
C CYS A 140 18.24 6.02 16.56
N TYR A 141 18.19 4.71 16.31
CA TYR A 141 17.57 3.69 17.15
C TYR A 141 18.40 2.42 17.17
N ASN A 142 18.35 1.66 18.28
CA ASN A 142 19.15 0.47 18.42
C ASN A 142 18.40 -0.78 17.90
N TRP A 143 19.03 -1.57 17.04
CA TRP A 143 18.49 -2.81 16.47
C TRP A 143 18.00 -3.82 17.50
N ARG A 144 18.54 -3.79 18.75
CA ARG A 144 18.06 -4.63 19.86
C ARG A 144 16.59 -4.40 20.21
N GLY A 145 16.05 -3.22 19.94
CA GLY A 145 14.66 -2.86 20.18
C GLY A 145 13.70 -3.24 19.04
N LEU A 146 14.22 -3.87 17.98
CA LEU A 146 13.45 -4.39 16.86
C LEU A 146 13.32 -5.92 16.95
N PRO A 147 12.28 -6.52 16.37
CA PRO A 147 12.12 -7.96 16.31
C PRO A 147 13.16 -8.62 15.40
N SER A 148 13.41 -9.92 15.56
CA SER A 148 14.17 -10.74 14.62
C SER A 148 13.25 -11.26 13.52
N LEU A 149 13.75 -11.28 12.29
CA LEU A 149 13.02 -11.76 11.13
C LEU A 149 13.96 -12.67 10.29
N PRO A 150 13.98 -13.98 10.58
CA PRO A 150 14.98 -14.86 10.00
C PRO A 150 14.72 -15.15 8.52
N PRO A 151 15.73 -15.07 7.63
CA PRO A 151 15.54 -15.20 6.19
C PRO A 151 15.14 -16.62 5.74
N TRP A 152 15.37 -17.66 6.54
CA TRP A 152 14.96 -19.03 6.21
C TRP A 152 13.43 -19.20 6.11
N VAL A 153 12.63 -18.22 6.55
CA VAL A 153 11.17 -18.21 6.33
C VAL A 153 10.84 -18.32 4.83
N MET A 154 11.70 -17.79 3.96
CA MET A 154 11.56 -17.93 2.49
C MET A 154 11.62 -19.37 1.98
N LEU A 155 12.13 -20.29 2.77
CA LEU A 155 12.32 -21.70 2.38
C LEU A 155 11.17 -22.60 2.85
N LEU A 156 10.21 -22.04 3.58
CA LEU A 156 9.05 -22.79 4.05
C LEU A 156 8.14 -23.15 2.86
N PRO A 157 7.70 -24.42 2.75
CA PRO A 157 6.83 -24.86 1.68
C PRO A 157 5.47 -24.16 1.70
N ASP A 158 4.86 -23.94 0.53
CA ASP A 158 3.55 -23.28 0.38
C ASP A 158 2.40 -23.96 1.14
N ASN A 159 2.54 -25.26 1.47
CA ASN A 159 1.57 -26.03 2.24
C ASN A 159 1.88 -26.08 3.74
N PHE A 160 2.95 -25.43 4.19
CA PHE A 160 3.22 -25.31 5.63
C PHE A 160 2.25 -24.33 6.27
N PHE A 161 1.87 -24.55 7.53
CA PHE A 161 0.86 -23.71 8.21
C PHE A 161 1.25 -22.23 8.31
N PHE A 162 2.53 -21.91 8.18
CA PHE A 162 3.08 -20.58 8.06
C PHE A 162 4.10 -20.54 6.92
N ASN A 163 3.85 -19.69 5.95
CA ASN A 163 4.74 -19.38 4.83
C ASN A 163 4.44 -17.95 4.34
N ILE A 164 5.23 -17.43 3.42
CA ILE A 164 5.05 -16.05 2.94
C ILE A 164 3.71 -15.80 2.24
N TYR A 165 3.05 -16.83 1.70
CA TYR A 165 1.75 -16.71 1.04
C TYR A 165 0.56 -16.75 2.02
N GLU A 166 0.82 -16.94 3.33
CA GLU A 166 -0.17 -16.67 4.38
C GLU A 166 -0.22 -15.19 4.77
N LEU A 167 0.76 -14.39 4.35
CA LEU A 167 0.71 -12.94 4.43
C LEU A 167 -0.10 -12.37 3.25
N SER A 168 -0.81 -11.27 3.46
CA SER A 168 -1.46 -10.53 2.36
C SER A 168 -0.45 -10.07 1.31
N SER A 169 -0.91 -9.74 0.12
CA SER A 169 -0.07 -9.30 -1.01
C SER A 169 0.83 -8.13 -0.62
N TRP A 170 0.29 -7.08 0.01
CA TRP A 170 1.04 -5.90 0.47
C TRP A 170 1.96 -6.20 1.66
N ALA A 171 1.54 -7.05 2.60
CA ALA A 171 2.39 -7.49 3.70
C ALA A 171 3.56 -8.33 3.19
N ARG A 172 3.32 -9.24 2.25
CA ARG A 172 4.33 -10.09 1.61
C ARG A 172 5.34 -9.25 0.83
N SER A 173 4.87 -8.34 -0.04
CA SER A 173 5.74 -7.47 -0.84
C SER A 173 6.61 -6.53 0.01
N SER A 174 6.13 -6.14 1.19
CA SER A 174 6.89 -5.32 2.14
C SER A 174 7.80 -6.17 3.04
N THR A 175 7.37 -7.37 3.47
CA THR A 175 8.08 -8.19 4.46
C THR A 175 9.24 -8.98 3.86
N VAL A 176 9.09 -9.53 2.64
CA VAL A 176 10.16 -10.32 2.02
C VAL A 176 11.47 -9.54 1.90
N PRO A 177 11.49 -8.28 1.42
CA PRO A 177 12.71 -7.48 1.46
C PRO A 177 13.25 -7.26 2.87
N LEU A 178 12.38 -7.09 3.86
CA LEU A 178 12.79 -6.87 5.25
C LEU A 178 13.49 -8.08 5.86
N LEU A 179 13.29 -9.30 5.36
CA LEU A 179 14.06 -10.47 5.80
C LEU A 179 15.57 -10.22 5.64
N ILE A 180 15.99 -9.59 4.55
CA ILE A 180 17.38 -9.23 4.29
C ILE A 180 17.82 -8.09 5.20
N VAL A 181 17.03 -7.03 5.33
CA VAL A 181 17.35 -5.85 6.13
C VAL A 181 17.50 -6.21 7.62
N PHE A 182 16.58 -7.01 8.16
CA PHE A 182 16.61 -7.44 9.56
C PHE A 182 17.73 -8.46 9.87
N ASP A 183 18.14 -9.23 8.87
CA ASP A 183 19.29 -10.13 9.00
C ASP A 183 20.61 -9.34 9.04
N GLN A 184 20.77 -8.35 8.13
CA GLN A 184 21.98 -7.55 8.00
C GLN A 184 22.11 -6.45 9.06
N LYS A 185 20.98 -5.93 9.58
CA LYS A 185 20.91 -4.87 10.59
C LYS A 185 21.80 -3.67 10.25
N PRO A 186 21.68 -3.10 9.04
CA PRO A 186 22.60 -2.07 8.56
C PRO A 186 22.45 -0.77 9.34
N VAL A 187 23.55 -0.01 9.42
CA VAL A 187 23.53 1.41 9.74
C VAL A 187 24.19 2.12 8.55
N PHE A 188 23.36 2.69 7.70
CA PHE A 188 23.84 3.36 6.49
C PHE A 188 24.49 4.69 6.82
N LYS A 189 25.62 4.95 6.16
CA LYS A 189 26.30 6.25 6.25
C LYS A 189 25.57 7.24 5.33
N ILE A 190 25.19 8.38 5.89
CA ILE A 190 24.62 9.50 5.15
C ILE A 190 25.59 10.69 5.23
N ASP A 191 25.58 11.56 4.20
CA ASP A 191 26.51 12.70 4.10
C ASP A 191 26.46 13.62 5.33
N GLN A 192 25.27 13.83 5.90
CA GLN A 192 25.04 14.67 7.08
C GLN A 192 24.32 13.84 8.14
N PRO A 193 25.05 13.13 9.00
CA PRO A 193 24.42 12.33 10.06
C PRO A 193 23.68 13.23 11.05
N ILE A 194 22.52 12.74 11.47
CA ILE A 194 21.69 13.42 12.47
C ILE A 194 21.73 12.68 13.81
N ASN A 195 21.47 13.39 14.88
CA ASN A 195 21.23 12.82 16.20
C ASN A 195 19.82 13.21 16.63
N LEU A 196 19.10 12.28 17.26
CA LEU A 196 17.72 12.42 17.74
C LEU A 196 17.59 12.03 19.23
N ASP A 197 18.68 12.04 19.99
CA ASP A 197 18.70 11.65 21.41
C ASP A 197 17.75 12.50 22.26
N GLU A 198 17.51 13.74 21.83
CA GLU A 198 16.58 14.66 22.47
C GLU A 198 15.09 14.22 22.40
N LEU A 199 14.77 13.20 21.61
CA LEU A 199 13.41 12.65 21.46
C LEU A 199 13.14 11.41 22.33
N TYR A 200 14.13 10.95 23.11
CA TYR A 200 13.94 9.87 24.07
C TYR A 200 13.42 10.43 25.41
N ALA A 201 12.16 10.15 25.75
CA ALA A 201 11.53 10.68 26.97
C ALA A 201 12.23 10.20 28.26
N GLU A 202 12.75 8.97 28.28
CA GLU A 202 13.50 8.38 29.37
C GLU A 202 15.01 8.70 29.31
N GLY A 203 15.47 9.34 28.23
CA GLY A 203 16.88 9.48 27.88
C GLY A 203 17.47 8.20 27.28
N VAL A 204 18.26 8.34 26.23
CA VAL A 204 18.79 7.23 25.40
C VAL A 204 19.47 6.11 26.22
N ASN A 205 20.14 6.45 27.30
CA ASN A 205 20.86 5.49 28.15
C ASN A 205 19.94 4.63 29.04
N ASN A 206 18.70 5.02 29.19
CA ASN A 206 17.71 4.34 30.05
C ASN A 206 16.68 3.52 29.28
N VAL A 207 16.81 3.47 27.94
CA VAL A 207 15.87 2.74 27.09
C VAL A 207 15.93 1.25 27.34
N ARG A 208 14.76 0.66 27.54
CA ARG A 208 14.62 -0.81 27.63
C ARG A 208 14.32 -1.35 26.21
N TRP A 209 15.33 -1.99 25.62
CA TRP A 209 15.26 -2.58 24.28
C TRP A 209 14.48 -3.90 24.29
N LYS A 210 13.20 -3.87 24.64
CA LYS A 210 12.30 -5.03 24.65
C LYS A 210 10.99 -4.69 23.97
N LEU A 211 10.45 -5.66 23.26
CA LEU A 211 9.11 -5.55 22.68
C LEU A 211 8.05 -5.51 23.79
N PRO A 212 6.94 -4.80 23.58
CA PRO A 212 5.86 -4.72 24.56
C PRO A 212 5.20 -6.09 24.75
N LYS A 213 4.69 -6.35 25.98
CA LYS A 213 3.85 -7.51 26.28
C LYS A 213 2.40 -7.08 26.36
N ASN A 214 1.52 -7.76 25.63
CA ASN A 214 0.12 -7.39 25.46
C ASN A 214 -0.86 -8.43 26.05
N GLY A 215 -0.39 -9.60 26.48
CA GLY A 215 -1.24 -10.67 27.04
C GLY A 215 -1.98 -11.51 25.99
N ASP A 216 -1.52 -11.51 24.75
CA ASP A 216 -2.11 -12.20 23.62
C ASP A 216 -1.06 -13.02 22.82
N TRP A 217 -1.36 -13.40 21.59
CA TRP A 217 -0.43 -14.09 20.68
C TRP A 217 0.90 -13.35 20.52
N SER A 218 0.94 -12.02 20.70
CA SER A 218 2.18 -11.25 20.62
C SER A 218 3.20 -11.68 21.68
N ASP A 219 2.77 -12.15 22.85
CA ASP A 219 3.71 -12.63 23.89
C ASP A 219 4.39 -13.95 23.48
N ILE A 220 3.70 -14.82 22.72
CA ILE A 220 4.30 -16.03 22.14
C ILE A 220 5.35 -15.64 21.11
N PHE A 221 5.03 -14.68 20.23
CA PHE A 221 6.01 -14.16 19.27
C PHE A 221 7.21 -13.49 19.95
N ASN A 222 7.01 -12.79 21.07
CA ASN A 222 8.10 -12.20 21.85
C ASN A 222 9.04 -13.27 22.43
N ILE A 223 8.50 -14.42 22.86
CA ILE A 223 9.33 -15.55 23.32
C ILE A 223 10.13 -16.16 22.15
N LEU A 224 9.51 -16.32 20.98
CA LEU A 224 10.19 -16.80 19.77
C LEU A 224 11.27 -15.79 19.33
N ASP A 225 10.99 -14.50 19.40
CA ASP A 225 11.93 -13.43 19.11
C ASP A 225 13.16 -13.46 20.03
N ASP A 226 12.95 -13.61 21.34
CA ASP A 226 14.05 -13.78 22.30
C ASP A 226 14.90 -15.02 21.96
N GLY A 227 14.26 -16.13 21.52
CA GLY A 227 14.93 -17.33 21.06
C GLY A 227 15.75 -17.10 19.78
N PHE A 228 15.19 -16.41 18.79
CA PHE A 228 15.91 -16.06 17.56
C PHE A 228 17.09 -15.13 17.84
N LYS A 229 16.91 -14.09 18.66
CA LYS A 229 18.00 -13.18 19.08
C LYS A 229 19.13 -13.93 19.79
N LEU A 230 18.80 -14.91 20.63
CA LEU A 230 19.80 -15.77 21.26
C LEU A 230 20.54 -16.62 20.21
N ALA A 231 19.84 -17.25 19.29
CA ALA A 231 20.44 -18.04 18.21
C ALA A 231 21.36 -17.18 17.32
N GLU A 232 20.91 -15.98 16.92
CA GLU A 232 21.73 -15.01 16.20
C GLU A 232 23.00 -14.62 16.97
N SER A 233 22.89 -14.39 18.28
CA SER A 233 24.04 -14.05 19.14
C SER A 233 25.08 -15.18 19.21
N LEU A 234 24.66 -16.43 19.00
CA LEU A 234 25.48 -17.61 18.90
C LEU A 234 25.94 -17.91 17.46
N ASN A 235 25.68 -17.03 16.51
CA ASN A 235 25.90 -17.24 15.08
C ASN A 235 25.24 -18.51 14.52
N PHE A 236 24.10 -18.90 15.09
CA PHE A 236 23.33 -20.06 14.65
C PHE A 236 22.03 -19.61 13.98
N VAL A 237 22.13 -19.27 12.69
CA VAL A 237 20.96 -19.01 11.82
C VAL A 237 20.96 -20.07 10.73
N PRO A 238 20.14 -21.12 10.84
CA PRO A 238 20.12 -22.20 9.85
C PRO A 238 19.68 -21.66 8.48
N PHE A 239 20.28 -22.17 7.41
CA PHE A 239 19.94 -21.84 6.02
C PHE A 239 19.89 -20.32 5.71
N ARG A 240 20.72 -19.53 6.42
CA ARG A 240 20.76 -18.07 6.28
C ARG A 240 21.01 -17.62 4.86
N ASN A 241 22.05 -18.16 4.22
CA ASN A 241 22.45 -17.76 2.87
C ASN A 241 21.41 -18.18 1.82
N GLU A 242 20.85 -19.37 1.96
CA GLU A 242 19.80 -19.87 1.09
C GLU A 242 18.53 -19.03 1.21
N GLY A 243 18.15 -18.63 2.43
CA GLY A 243 17.01 -17.75 2.68
C GLY A 243 17.22 -16.35 2.12
N ILE A 244 18.41 -15.76 2.31
CA ILE A 244 18.75 -14.46 1.71
C ILE A 244 18.69 -14.54 0.18
N LYS A 245 19.27 -15.59 -0.43
CA LYS A 245 19.25 -15.77 -1.88
C LYS A 245 17.84 -15.97 -2.42
N ALA A 246 16.99 -16.68 -1.70
CA ALA A 246 15.58 -16.84 -2.05
C ALA A 246 14.83 -15.50 -2.00
N ALA A 247 15.07 -14.68 -0.96
CA ALA A 247 14.48 -13.35 -0.84
C ALA A 247 14.98 -12.40 -1.95
N GLU A 248 16.29 -12.40 -2.24
CA GLU A 248 16.87 -11.63 -3.34
C GLU A 248 16.22 -12.00 -4.69
N ASN A 249 16.18 -13.29 -5.02
CA ASN A 249 15.55 -13.76 -6.26
C ASN A 249 14.08 -13.33 -6.33
N TRP A 250 13.33 -13.46 -5.24
CA TRP A 250 11.94 -13.04 -5.15
C TRP A 250 11.76 -11.55 -5.45
N ILE A 251 12.63 -10.68 -4.90
CA ILE A 251 12.63 -9.24 -5.16
C ILE A 251 12.92 -8.96 -6.65
N LEU A 252 13.96 -9.59 -7.21
CA LEU A 252 14.37 -9.36 -8.59
C LEU A 252 13.30 -9.80 -9.61
N GLU A 253 12.62 -10.92 -9.34
CA GLU A 253 11.53 -11.43 -10.20
C GLU A 253 10.29 -10.53 -10.20
N ARG A 254 10.06 -9.77 -9.13
CA ARG A 254 8.87 -8.94 -8.93
C ARG A 254 9.06 -7.46 -9.22
N GLN A 255 10.22 -7.07 -9.73
CA GLN A 255 10.35 -5.73 -10.28
C GLN A 255 9.53 -5.61 -11.57
N GLU A 256 8.55 -4.72 -11.58
CA GLU A 256 7.73 -4.45 -12.75
C GLU A 256 8.52 -3.69 -13.84
N VAL A 257 7.97 -3.63 -15.04
CA VAL A 257 8.58 -2.90 -16.17
C VAL A 257 8.74 -1.41 -15.89
N THR A 258 7.87 -0.85 -15.06
CA THR A 258 7.92 0.53 -14.53
C THR A 258 9.04 0.73 -13.51
N GLY A 259 9.62 -0.34 -12.99
CA GLY A 259 10.69 -0.32 -12.00
C GLY A 259 10.21 -0.48 -10.57
N ASP A 260 8.91 -0.47 -10.32
CA ASP A 260 8.32 -0.60 -8.98
C ASP A 260 8.17 -2.06 -8.51
N TRP A 261 7.69 -2.23 -7.28
CA TRP A 261 7.32 -3.50 -6.65
C TRP A 261 5.94 -3.37 -6.04
N GLY A 262 4.98 -4.14 -6.55
CA GLY A 262 3.63 -4.21 -6.02
C GLY A 262 2.85 -2.89 -6.04
N GLY A 263 3.29 -1.90 -6.83
CA GLY A 263 2.64 -0.61 -7.00
C GLY A 263 2.54 0.26 -5.75
N ILE A 264 3.24 -0.06 -4.67
CA ILE A 264 3.18 0.66 -3.39
C ILE A 264 4.57 1.08 -2.88
N ILE A 265 4.65 2.30 -2.36
CA ILE A 265 5.93 2.86 -1.86
C ILE A 265 6.61 1.99 -0.80
N PRO A 266 5.94 1.43 0.23
CA PRO A 266 6.62 0.59 1.22
C PRO A 266 7.35 -0.62 0.61
N ALA A 267 6.77 -1.28 -0.40
CA ALA A 267 7.42 -2.40 -1.07
C ALA A 267 8.64 -1.94 -1.88
N MET A 268 8.54 -0.80 -2.57
CA MET A 268 9.67 -0.19 -3.30
C MET A 268 10.82 0.18 -2.36
N LEU A 269 10.52 0.91 -1.28
CA LEU A 269 11.52 1.34 -0.30
C LEU A 269 12.26 0.15 0.31
N ASN A 270 11.50 -0.84 0.78
CA ASN A 270 12.06 -2.03 1.43
C ASN A 270 12.89 -2.86 0.45
N SER A 271 12.45 -3.00 -0.82
CA SER A 271 13.21 -3.69 -1.86
C SER A 271 14.53 -2.98 -2.17
N LEU A 272 14.50 -1.67 -2.33
CA LEU A 272 15.71 -0.87 -2.54
C LEU A 272 16.68 -0.92 -1.35
N LEU A 273 16.17 -0.90 -0.11
CA LEU A 273 16.98 -1.04 1.09
C LEU A 273 17.61 -2.44 1.20
N ALA A 274 16.84 -3.50 0.86
CA ALA A 274 17.33 -4.87 0.86
C ALA A 274 18.44 -5.06 -0.18
N LEU A 275 18.26 -4.57 -1.41
CA LEU A 275 19.28 -4.65 -2.45
C LEU A 275 20.53 -3.85 -2.07
N LYS A 276 20.37 -2.72 -1.36
CA LYS A 276 21.53 -1.98 -0.82
C LYS A 276 22.28 -2.78 0.25
N CYS A 277 21.61 -3.56 1.07
CA CYS A 277 22.25 -4.49 2.02
C CYS A 277 23.06 -5.59 1.31
N LEU A 278 22.73 -5.90 0.06
CA LEU A 278 23.43 -6.86 -0.79
C LEU A 278 24.50 -6.22 -1.70
N ASP A 279 24.90 -4.99 -1.37
CA ASP A 279 25.96 -4.23 -2.07
C ASP A 279 25.65 -3.87 -3.54
N TYR A 280 24.36 -3.81 -3.92
CA TYR A 280 23.98 -3.25 -5.24
C TYR A 280 24.38 -1.78 -5.31
N ASP A 281 24.88 -1.36 -6.48
CA ASP A 281 25.30 0.03 -6.73
C ASP A 281 24.11 0.90 -7.19
N ALA A 282 24.19 2.21 -6.92
CA ALA A 282 23.16 3.14 -7.36
C ALA A 282 23.00 3.23 -8.90
N ASN A 283 24.04 2.88 -9.65
CA ASN A 283 24.03 2.84 -11.11
C ASN A 283 23.62 1.45 -11.67
N ASP A 284 23.29 0.48 -10.82
CA ASP A 284 22.72 -0.77 -11.28
C ASP A 284 21.36 -0.49 -11.95
N PRO A 285 21.10 -1.04 -13.16
CA PRO A 285 19.84 -0.77 -13.86
C PRO A 285 18.57 -1.11 -13.07
N ILE A 286 18.64 -2.08 -12.15
CA ILE A 286 17.51 -2.45 -11.27
C ILE A 286 17.27 -1.32 -10.26
N ILE A 287 18.35 -0.80 -9.68
CA ILE A 287 18.29 0.27 -8.69
C ILE A 287 17.87 1.59 -9.33
N GLU A 288 18.45 1.94 -10.49
CA GLU A 288 18.05 3.16 -11.22
C GLU A 288 16.55 3.16 -11.55
N ARG A 289 16.00 2.04 -12.07
CA ARG A 289 14.57 1.91 -12.34
C ARG A 289 13.73 2.01 -11.07
N GLY A 290 14.17 1.35 -9.98
CA GLY A 290 13.46 1.38 -8.70
C GLY A 290 13.42 2.78 -8.08
N LEU A 291 14.54 3.50 -8.07
CA LEU A 291 14.58 4.89 -7.58
C LEU A 291 13.72 5.82 -8.44
N LYS A 292 13.75 5.63 -9.76
CA LYS A 292 12.88 6.38 -10.67
C LYS A 292 11.41 6.06 -10.46
N ALA A 293 11.07 4.81 -10.14
CA ALA A 293 9.68 4.43 -9.83
C ALA A 293 9.16 5.19 -8.59
N VAL A 294 10.00 5.33 -7.54
CA VAL A 294 9.65 6.17 -6.38
C VAL A 294 9.46 7.63 -6.79
N ASP A 295 10.33 8.18 -7.64
CA ASP A 295 10.21 9.55 -8.15
C ASP A 295 8.92 9.74 -8.99
N ASN A 296 8.47 8.72 -9.72
CA ASN A 296 7.24 8.78 -10.53
C ASN A 296 5.96 8.88 -9.68
N PHE A 297 6.02 8.54 -8.39
CA PHE A 297 4.89 8.69 -7.46
C PHE A 297 4.89 10.05 -6.77
N ALA A 298 5.88 10.90 -7.09
CA ALA A 298 5.95 12.24 -6.52
C ALA A 298 5.00 13.21 -7.23
N ILE A 299 4.48 14.14 -6.42
CA ILE A 299 3.72 15.30 -6.87
C ILE A 299 4.55 16.53 -6.56
N GLU A 300 4.82 17.32 -7.59
CA GLU A 300 5.53 18.59 -7.47
C GLU A 300 4.58 19.73 -7.89
N ILE A 301 4.18 20.56 -6.93
CA ILE A 301 3.31 21.72 -7.17
C ILE A 301 4.04 22.95 -6.65
N GLU A 302 4.42 23.88 -7.54
CA GLU A 302 5.13 25.13 -7.21
C GLU A 302 6.33 24.89 -6.25
N ASN A 303 6.13 25.21 -4.97
CA ASN A 303 7.15 25.09 -3.91
C ASN A 303 6.96 23.88 -2.99
N SER A 304 6.10 22.96 -3.36
CA SER A 304 5.78 21.76 -2.58
C SER A 304 6.17 20.49 -3.35
N TYR A 305 6.64 19.49 -2.64
CA TYR A 305 6.96 18.16 -3.17
C TYR A 305 6.55 17.10 -2.16
N CYS A 306 5.73 16.16 -2.57
CA CYS A 306 5.33 15.02 -1.75
C CYS A 306 5.31 13.74 -2.59
N VAL A 307 5.26 12.59 -1.91
CA VAL A 307 5.19 11.28 -2.55
C VAL A 307 3.90 10.60 -2.17
N GLN A 308 3.17 10.09 -3.16
CA GLN A 308 1.94 9.33 -2.99
C GLN A 308 2.24 7.90 -2.53
N PRO A 309 1.35 7.22 -1.78
CA PRO A 309 1.57 5.86 -1.33
C PRO A 309 1.46 4.83 -2.47
N CYS A 310 0.60 5.10 -3.43
CA CYS A 310 0.31 4.33 -4.63
C CYS A 310 -0.37 5.24 -5.67
N VAL A 311 -0.71 4.71 -6.83
CA VAL A 311 -1.40 5.42 -7.92
C VAL A 311 -2.55 4.56 -8.44
N SER A 312 -3.67 5.16 -8.85
CA SER A 312 -4.96 4.51 -9.09
C SER A 312 -5.50 4.62 -10.53
N PRO A 313 -4.68 4.55 -11.59
CA PRO A 313 -5.16 4.87 -12.94
C PRO A 313 -6.24 3.89 -13.44
N VAL A 314 -6.18 2.62 -13.08
CA VAL A 314 -7.18 1.62 -13.52
C VAL A 314 -8.52 1.88 -12.82
N TRP A 315 -8.48 2.06 -11.50
CA TRP A 315 -9.64 2.40 -10.68
C TRP A 315 -10.32 3.69 -11.15
N ASP A 316 -9.55 4.78 -11.24
CA ASP A 316 -10.07 6.08 -11.64
C ASP A 316 -10.66 6.08 -13.05
N THR A 317 -10.03 5.38 -13.98
CA THR A 317 -10.49 5.26 -15.37
C THR A 317 -11.83 4.50 -15.44
N ALA A 318 -11.96 3.41 -14.69
CA ALA A 318 -13.20 2.64 -14.68
C ALA A 318 -14.36 3.46 -14.10
N TRP A 319 -14.13 4.18 -13.00
CA TRP A 319 -15.14 5.07 -12.41
C TRP A 319 -15.46 6.28 -13.28
N ALA A 320 -14.47 6.87 -13.95
CA ALA A 320 -14.70 7.99 -14.87
C ALA A 320 -15.60 7.58 -16.07
N ILE A 321 -15.36 6.40 -16.64
CA ILE A 321 -16.23 5.82 -17.68
C ILE A 321 -17.67 5.71 -17.18
N ARG A 322 -17.88 5.09 -16.02
CA ARG A 322 -19.22 4.91 -15.41
C ARG A 322 -19.88 6.26 -15.15
N ALA A 323 -19.16 7.19 -14.49
CA ALA A 323 -19.69 8.52 -14.17
C ALA A 323 -20.11 9.31 -15.41
N LEU A 324 -19.32 9.27 -16.50
CA LEU A 324 -19.66 9.92 -17.75
C LEU A 324 -20.90 9.31 -18.39
N ILE A 325 -21.01 7.99 -18.46
CA ILE A 325 -22.18 7.30 -19.05
C ILE A 325 -23.43 7.56 -18.20
N ASP A 326 -23.36 7.41 -16.90
CA ASP A 326 -24.49 7.62 -15.98
C ASP A 326 -24.96 9.08 -15.96
N SER A 327 -24.06 10.03 -16.25
CA SER A 327 -24.39 11.45 -16.40
C SER A 327 -24.89 11.84 -17.80
N GLY A 328 -25.03 10.89 -18.74
CA GLY A 328 -25.69 11.06 -20.03
C GLY A 328 -24.80 11.12 -21.27
N PHE A 329 -23.50 10.80 -21.13
CA PHE A 329 -22.64 10.62 -22.32
C PHE A 329 -23.02 9.35 -23.07
N ALA A 330 -22.92 9.39 -24.38
CA ALA A 330 -23.13 8.19 -25.20
C ALA A 330 -22.01 7.17 -24.94
N PRO A 331 -22.32 5.87 -24.76
CA PRO A 331 -21.33 4.83 -24.48
C PRO A 331 -20.23 4.68 -25.54
N ASN A 332 -20.44 5.18 -26.75
CA ASN A 332 -19.48 5.21 -27.85
C ASN A 332 -18.81 6.57 -28.05
N ASN A 333 -18.87 7.46 -27.06
CA ASN A 333 -18.16 8.75 -27.10
C ASN A 333 -16.65 8.50 -27.12
N ALA A 334 -15.91 9.28 -27.92
CA ALA A 334 -14.47 9.05 -28.15
C ALA A 334 -13.62 8.97 -26.86
N PRO A 335 -13.77 9.83 -25.84
CA PRO A 335 -13.11 9.66 -24.54
C PRO A 335 -13.39 8.32 -23.87
N ILE A 336 -14.63 7.85 -23.89
CA ILE A 336 -15.04 6.58 -23.28
C ILE A 336 -14.44 5.39 -24.05
N VAL A 337 -14.48 5.45 -25.39
CA VAL A 337 -13.89 4.42 -26.25
C VAL A 337 -12.40 4.28 -25.97
N LYS A 338 -11.68 5.41 -25.95
CA LYS A 338 -10.25 5.41 -25.71
C LYS A 338 -9.88 4.84 -24.34
N ALA A 339 -10.63 5.21 -23.31
CA ALA A 339 -10.45 4.70 -21.97
C ALA A 339 -10.76 3.20 -21.86
N GLY A 340 -11.80 2.73 -22.52
CA GLY A 340 -12.14 1.32 -22.55
C GLY A 340 -11.09 0.47 -23.28
N GLU A 341 -10.51 0.96 -24.38
CA GLU A 341 -9.40 0.31 -25.08
C GLU A 341 -8.16 0.26 -24.18
N TRP A 342 -7.82 1.36 -23.50
CA TRP A 342 -6.72 1.40 -22.52
C TRP A 342 -6.92 0.38 -21.38
N LEU A 343 -8.13 0.27 -20.81
CA LEU A 343 -8.43 -0.74 -19.79
C LEU A 343 -8.21 -2.17 -20.32
N ILE A 344 -8.59 -2.46 -21.57
CA ILE A 344 -8.36 -3.78 -22.16
C ILE A 344 -6.86 -4.08 -22.30
N GLU A 345 -6.04 -3.09 -22.66
CA GLU A 345 -4.59 -3.22 -22.75
C GLU A 345 -3.94 -3.48 -21.38
N LYS A 346 -4.54 -2.96 -20.31
CA LYS A 346 -4.07 -3.15 -18.92
C LYS A 346 -4.52 -4.47 -18.29
N GLN A 347 -5.27 -5.31 -18.98
CA GLN A 347 -5.67 -6.62 -18.46
C GLN A 347 -4.45 -7.52 -18.23
N ILE A 348 -4.29 -8.02 -17.00
CA ILE A 348 -3.20 -8.92 -16.61
C ILE A 348 -3.50 -10.32 -17.15
N LEU A 349 -2.61 -10.82 -18.01
CA LEU A 349 -2.72 -12.15 -18.63
C LEU A 349 -1.62 -13.11 -18.16
N ASP A 350 -0.83 -12.69 -17.16
CA ASP A 350 0.22 -13.48 -16.54
C ASP A 350 -0.25 -14.09 -15.22
N TYR A 351 0.38 -15.19 -14.82
CA TYR A 351 0.21 -15.75 -13.51
C TYR A 351 1.02 -14.97 -12.47
N GLY A 352 0.42 -14.73 -11.31
CA GLY A 352 1.03 -14.01 -10.18
C GLY A 352 0.96 -14.83 -8.89
N ASP A 353 1.22 -14.15 -7.76
CA ASP A 353 1.24 -14.76 -6.42
C ASP A 353 -0.11 -15.38 -6.02
N TRP A 354 -1.21 -14.80 -6.49
CA TRP A 354 -2.58 -15.33 -6.28
C TRP A 354 -2.72 -16.80 -6.70
N ASN A 355 -1.94 -17.24 -7.71
CA ASN A 355 -2.01 -18.60 -8.23
C ASN A 355 -1.39 -19.64 -7.28
N VAL A 356 -0.63 -19.23 -6.28
CA VAL A 356 -0.10 -20.16 -5.27
C VAL A 356 -1.25 -20.86 -4.54
N LYS A 357 -2.27 -20.14 -4.15
CA LYS A 357 -3.47 -20.68 -3.49
C LYS A 357 -4.61 -21.03 -4.46
N ASN A 358 -4.71 -20.34 -5.61
CA ASN A 358 -5.74 -20.57 -6.62
C ASN A 358 -5.19 -21.31 -7.85
N LYS A 359 -4.99 -22.61 -7.73
CA LYS A 359 -4.46 -23.46 -8.83
C LYS A 359 -5.45 -23.68 -9.99
N GLN A 360 -6.71 -23.35 -9.82
CA GLN A 360 -7.77 -23.53 -10.84
C GLN A 360 -8.00 -22.25 -11.65
N GLY A 361 -7.60 -21.10 -11.12
CA GLY A 361 -7.77 -19.80 -11.75
C GLY A 361 -6.89 -19.65 -13.00
N LYS A 362 -7.41 -18.90 -13.97
CA LYS A 362 -6.66 -18.43 -15.13
C LYS A 362 -6.54 -16.92 -15.06
N PRO A 363 -5.44 -16.31 -15.51
CA PRO A 363 -5.28 -14.86 -15.48
C PRO A 363 -6.32 -14.16 -16.35
N GLY A 364 -6.59 -12.89 -16.06
CA GLY A 364 -7.58 -12.10 -16.79
C GLY A 364 -8.22 -11.00 -15.95
N ALA A 365 -7.57 -10.55 -14.90
CA ALA A 365 -8.02 -9.50 -13.99
C ALA A 365 -7.23 -8.20 -14.19
N TRP A 366 -7.51 -7.19 -13.39
CA TRP A 366 -6.80 -5.90 -13.37
C TRP A 366 -6.22 -5.62 -11.99
N ALA A 367 -5.15 -4.84 -11.96
CA ALA A 367 -4.61 -4.22 -10.77
C ALA A 367 -5.10 -2.79 -10.63
N PHE A 368 -4.87 -2.19 -9.48
CA PHE A 368 -5.20 -0.81 -9.15
C PHE A 368 -4.30 0.19 -9.89
N GLU A 369 -3.01 -0.15 -10.02
CA GLU A 369 -1.93 0.68 -10.52
C GLU A 369 -1.74 0.53 -12.04
N PHE A 370 -0.73 1.25 -12.58
CA PHE A 370 -0.34 1.13 -14.00
C PHE A 370 0.17 -0.26 -14.36
N GLU A 371 1.01 -0.84 -13.50
CA GLU A 371 1.60 -2.17 -13.65
C GLU A 371 1.69 -2.81 -12.26
N ASN A 372 1.07 -3.95 -12.09
CA ASN A 372 1.19 -4.77 -10.88
C ASN A 372 0.72 -6.20 -11.20
N ARG A 373 1.45 -6.88 -12.09
CA ARG A 373 1.04 -8.18 -12.67
C ARG A 373 0.94 -9.30 -11.65
N PHE A 374 1.66 -9.19 -10.51
CA PHE A 374 1.64 -10.22 -9.48
C PHE A 374 0.42 -10.16 -8.57
N TYR A 375 -0.22 -8.99 -8.48
CA TYR A 375 -1.29 -8.71 -7.51
C TYR A 375 -2.52 -8.07 -8.16
N PRO A 376 -3.22 -8.79 -9.08
CA PRO A 376 -4.51 -8.33 -9.57
C PRO A 376 -5.51 -8.23 -8.41
N ASP A 377 -6.43 -7.27 -8.51
CA ASP A 377 -7.42 -6.92 -7.49
C ASP A 377 -8.83 -7.33 -7.90
N VAL A 378 -9.60 -7.90 -6.97
CA VAL A 378 -10.99 -8.32 -7.20
C VAL A 378 -11.92 -7.13 -7.32
N ASP A 379 -11.76 -6.09 -6.46
CA ASP A 379 -12.62 -4.90 -6.47
C ASP A 379 -12.41 -4.10 -7.76
N ASP A 380 -11.15 -3.83 -8.12
CA ASP A 380 -10.79 -3.17 -9.39
C ASP A 380 -11.33 -3.93 -10.59
N SER A 381 -11.10 -5.24 -10.64
CA SER A 381 -11.58 -6.08 -11.74
C SER A 381 -13.10 -6.04 -11.88
N ALA A 382 -13.84 -6.01 -10.78
CA ALA A 382 -15.30 -5.90 -10.81
C ALA A 382 -15.76 -4.53 -11.35
N VAL A 383 -15.12 -3.44 -10.93
CA VAL A 383 -15.44 -2.09 -11.43
C VAL A 383 -15.10 -1.95 -12.90
N VAL A 384 -13.94 -2.47 -13.35
CA VAL A 384 -13.54 -2.47 -14.76
C VAL A 384 -14.53 -3.26 -15.61
N VAL A 385 -14.99 -4.44 -15.16
CA VAL A 385 -16.03 -5.21 -15.85
C VAL A 385 -17.29 -4.40 -16.03
N MET A 386 -17.76 -3.70 -14.99
CA MET A 386 -18.94 -2.82 -15.08
C MET A 386 -18.74 -1.67 -16.07
N ALA A 387 -17.59 -1.02 -16.06
CA ALA A 387 -17.26 0.06 -16.97
C ALA A 387 -17.22 -0.41 -18.43
N LEU A 388 -16.51 -1.52 -18.70
CA LEU A 388 -16.43 -2.12 -20.03
C LEU A 388 -17.79 -2.63 -20.53
N TYR A 389 -18.63 -3.17 -19.64
CA TYR A 389 -19.98 -3.62 -19.99
C TYR A 389 -20.85 -2.47 -20.49
N GLN A 390 -20.77 -1.31 -19.84
CA GLN A 390 -21.51 -0.10 -20.23
C GLN A 390 -20.95 0.55 -21.51
N ALA A 391 -19.62 0.55 -21.70
CA ALA A 391 -18.98 1.16 -22.86
C ALA A 391 -19.23 0.37 -24.16
N LYS A 392 -19.36 1.10 -25.29
CA LYS A 392 -19.42 0.51 -26.63
C LYS A 392 -18.10 0.74 -27.34
N LEU A 393 -17.35 -0.33 -27.57
CA LEU A 393 -16.02 -0.29 -28.17
C LEU A 393 -16.06 -0.75 -29.64
N PRO A 394 -15.10 -0.33 -30.48
CA PRO A 394 -15.02 -0.79 -31.87
C PRO A 394 -14.86 -2.31 -32.00
N ASN A 395 -14.15 -2.95 -31.06
CA ASN A 395 -13.96 -4.40 -31.03
C ASN A 395 -14.73 -5.03 -29.86
N GLU A 396 -16.04 -5.23 -30.06
CA GLU A 396 -16.94 -5.83 -29.05
C GLU A 396 -16.54 -7.28 -28.69
N GLU A 397 -15.94 -8.03 -29.63
CA GLU A 397 -15.52 -9.41 -29.36
C GLU A 397 -14.33 -9.44 -28.40
N LEU A 398 -13.33 -8.56 -28.59
CA LEU A 398 -12.19 -8.44 -27.67
C LEU A 398 -12.64 -7.99 -26.28
N LYS A 399 -13.56 -7.01 -26.21
CA LYS A 399 -14.18 -6.57 -24.95
C LYS A 399 -14.87 -7.73 -24.23
N LYS A 400 -15.69 -8.51 -24.96
CA LYS A 400 -16.37 -9.68 -24.41
C LYS A 400 -15.38 -10.69 -23.85
N GLN A 401 -14.34 -11.02 -24.60
CA GLN A 401 -13.28 -11.93 -24.13
C GLN A 401 -12.58 -11.43 -22.88
N ALA A 402 -12.34 -10.13 -22.76
CA ALA A 402 -11.74 -9.53 -21.57
C ALA A 402 -12.67 -9.67 -20.35
N ILE A 403 -13.95 -9.38 -20.51
CA ILE A 403 -14.97 -9.56 -19.45
C ILE A 403 -15.08 -11.03 -19.05
N ASP A 404 -15.15 -11.96 -20.02
CA ASP A 404 -15.27 -13.39 -19.75
C ASP A 404 -14.07 -13.94 -18.97
N ARG A 405 -12.83 -13.47 -19.28
CA ARG A 405 -11.63 -13.84 -18.53
C ARG A 405 -11.70 -13.36 -17.07
N ALA A 406 -12.09 -12.08 -16.86
CA ALA A 406 -12.19 -11.50 -15.53
C ALA A 406 -13.26 -12.19 -14.69
N LEU A 407 -14.43 -12.45 -15.26
CA LEU A 407 -15.50 -13.16 -14.57
C LEU A 407 -15.06 -14.56 -14.13
N ASN A 408 -14.34 -15.28 -15.00
CA ASN A 408 -13.80 -16.59 -14.65
C ASN A 408 -12.75 -16.50 -13.52
N TRP A 409 -11.87 -15.51 -13.55
CA TRP A 409 -10.89 -15.30 -12.50
C TRP A 409 -11.56 -14.95 -11.16
N ILE A 410 -12.45 -13.95 -11.15
CA ILE A 410 -13.21 -13.53 -9.95
C ILE A 410 -13.98 -14.72 -9.35
N ALA A 411 -14.63 -15.54 -10.18
CA ALA A 411 -15.38 -16.71 -9.69
C ALA A 411 -14.48 -17.73 -8.96
N THR A 412 -13.21 -17.87 -9.37
CA THR A 412 -12.24 -18.78 -8.72
C THR A 412 -11.59 -18.17 -7.48
N MET A 413 -11.70 -16.86 -7.27
CA MET A 413 -11.19 -16.15 -6.09
C MET A 413 -12.20 -16.12 -4.92
N GLN A 414 -13.37 -16.74 -5.07
CA GLN A 414 -14.34 -16.83 -3.98
C GLN A 414 -13.79 -17.64 -2.81
N CYS A 415 -13.74 -17.03 -1.64
CA CYS A 415 -13.28 -17.65 -0.40
C CYS A 415 -14.27 -18.69 0.15
N LYS A 416 -13.79 -19.61 0.99
CA LYS A 416 -14.62 -20.70 1.58
C LYS A 416 -15.88 -20.19 2.29
N PRO A 417 -15.87 -19.07 3.05
CA PRO A 417 -17.08 -18.54 3.68
C PRO A 417 -18.13 -17.99 2.71
N GLY A 418 -17.79 -17.80 1.44
CA GLY A 418 -18.68 -17.32 0.39
C GLY A 418 -18.40 -15.89 -0.10
N GLY A 419 -17.61 -15.11 0.63
CA GLY A 419 -17.17 -13.76 0.23
C GLY A 419 -15.91 -13.75 -0.62
N TRP A 420 -15.44 -12.55 -0.96
CA TRP A 420 -14.16 -12.28 -1.64
C TRP A 420 -13.28 -11.39 -0.79
N ALA A 421 -11.99 -11.64 -0.86
CA ALA A 421 -10.92 -10.75 -0.45
C ALA A 421 -10.49 -9.87 -1.63
N ALA A 422 -9.64 -8.87 -1.38
CA ALA A 422 -9.16 -8.00 -2.45
C ALA A 422 -8.16 -8.72 -3.38
N PHE A 423 -7.18 -9.45 -2.82
CA PHE A 423 -6.06 -10.02 -3.58
C PHE A 423 -5.85 -11.52 -3.38
N ASP A 424 -6.11 -12.02 -2.18
CA ASP A 424 -5.67 -13.36 -1.76
C ASP A 424 -6.85 -14.31 -1.48
N LEU A 425 -6.73 -15.57 -1.88
CA LEU A 425 -7.74 -16.60 -1.64
C LEU A 425 -7.56 -17.22 -0.25
N ASN A 426 -8.60 -17.17 0.61
CA ASN A 426 -8.61 -17.78 1.95
C ASN A 426 -7.40 -17.36 2.80
N ASN A 427 -7.13 -16.07 2.87
CA ASN A 427 -6.05 -15.48 3.65
C ASN A 427 -6.62 -14.85 4.94
N ASP A 428 -6.96 -15.70 5.91
CA ASP A 428 -7.79 -15.37 7.07
C ASP A 428 -7.20 -15.83 8.41
N GLN A 429 -5.89 -16.07 8.48
CA GLN A 429 -5.22 -16.53 9.70
C GLN A 429 -4.97 -15.36 10.68
N GLU A 430 -5.96 -15.00 11.49
CA GLU A 430 -5.98 -13.85 12.40
C GLU A 430 -4.75 -13.75 13.34
N TRP A 431 -4.16 -14.88 13.74
CA TRP A 431 -2.98 -14.88 14.61
C TRP A 431 -1.76 -14.20 13.96
N LEU A 432 -1.72 -14.08 12.61
CA LEU A 432 -0.67 -13.36 11.90
C LEU A 432 -0.71 -11.84 12.16
N ASN A 433 -1.86 -11.29 12.52
CA ASN A 433 -1.96 -9.88 12.91
C ASN A 433 -1.29 -9.57 14.26
N ALA A 434 -0.88 -10.59 15.02
CA ALA A 434 -0.16 -10.43 16.29
C ALA A 434 1.37 -10.50 16.14
N VAL A 435 1.91 -10.68 14.92
CA VAL A 435 3.35 -10.66 14.69
C VAL A 435 3.94 -9.29 15.06
N PRO A 436 5.11 -9.25 15.73
CA PRO A 436 5.64 -8.02 16.32
C PRO A 436 6.10 -6.95 15.32
N TYR A 437 6.14 -7.25 14.04
CA TYR A 437 6.42 -6.30 12.95
C TYR A 437 5.15 -5.87 12.17
N GLY A 438 3.97 -6.34 12.58
CA GLY A 438 2.68 -5.96 12.00
C GLY A 438 2.08 -4.74 12.70
N ASP A 439 2.38 -3.53 12.25
CA ASP A 439 1.97 -2.29 12.95
C ASP A 439 0.47 -1.99 12.90
N LEU A 440 -0.27 -2.48 11.90
CA LEU A 440 -1.63 -2.05 11.59
C LEU A 440 -2.67 -3.19 11.56
N LYS A 441 -2.36 -4.38 12.08
CA LYS A 441 -3.22 -5.58 11.95
C LYS A 441 -3.63 -5.87 10.49
N ALA A 442 -2.74 -5.57 9.55
CA ALA A 442 -2.96 -5.69 8.12
C ALA A 442 -2.09 -6.80 7.49
N MET A 443 -1.75 -7.83 8.28
CA MET A 443 -0.89 -8.92 7.81
C MET A 443 -1.62 -9.93 6.92
N ILE A 444 -2.94 -9.92 6.94
CA ILE A 444 -3.80 -10.84 6.19
C ILE A 444 -4.78 -10.08 5.30
N ASP A 445 -5.32 -10.78 4.30
CA ASP A 445 -6.36 -10.29 3.39
C ASP A 445 -7.60 -11.20 3.47
N PRO A 446 -8.42 -11.05 4.53
CA PRO A 446 -9.64 -11.84 4.67
C PRO A 446 -10.72 -11.39 3.68
N ASN A 447 -11.67 -12.27 3.37
CA ASN A 447 -12.88 -11.87 2.67
C ASN A 447 -13.65 -10.80 3.46
N THR A 448 -14.23 -9.83 2.77
CA THR A 448 -14.88 -8.67 3.36
C THR A 448 -16.22 -8.36 2.71
N ALA A 449 -17.10 -7.70 3.46
CA ALA A 449 -18.45 -7.38 2.99
C ALA A 449 -18.43 -6.37 1.82
N ASP A 450 -17.54 -5.39 1.83
CA ASP A 450 -17.41 -4.37 0.78
C ASP A 450 -16.98 -4.98 -0.56
N VAL A 451 -15.90 -5.77 -0.61
CA VAL A 451 -15.46 -6.44 -1.84
C VAL A 451 -16.49 -7.45 -2.32
N THR A 452 -17.11 -8.21 -1.40
CA THR A 452 -18.16 -9.16 -1.74
C THR A 452 -19.38 -8.46 -2.36
N ALA A 453 -19.82 -7.33 -1.79
CA ALA A 453 -20.93 -6.55 -2.32
C ALA A 453 -20.60 -5.96 -3.71
N ARG A 454 -19.35 -5.57 -3.95
CA ARG A 454 -18.89 -5.11 -5.27
C ARG A 454 -19.01 -6.18 -6.34
N VAL A 455 -18.60 -7.41 -6.04
CA VAL A 455 -18.76 -8.54 -6.98
C VAL A 455 -20.25 -8.80 -7.27
N LEU A 456 -21.11 -8.77 -6.25
CA LEU A 456 -22.57 -8.94 -6.45
C LEU A 456 -23.18 -7.76 -7.22
N GLU A 457 -22.75 -6.52 -6.99
CA GLU A 457 -23.13 -5.35 -7.80
C GLU A 457 -22.76 -5.57 -9.27
N MET A 458 -21.54 -5.99 -9.55
CA MET A 458 -21.08 -6.30 -10.91
C MET A 458 -21.96 -7.34 -11.59
N LEU A 459 -22.24 -8.47 -10.91
CA LEU A 459 -23.07 -9.53 -11.46
C LEU A 459 -24.48 -9.01 -11.79
N GLY A 460 -25.10 -8.24 -10.87
CA GLY A 460 -26.43 -7.68 -11.06
C GLY A 460 -26.48 -6.61 -12.16
N ALA A 461 -25.57 -5.63 -12.13
CA ALA A 461 -25.53 -4.52 -13.06
C ALA A 461 -25.21 -4.96 -14.50
N CYS A 462 -24.41 -5.99 -14.68
CA CYS A 462 -24.02 -6.51 -15.98
C CYS A 462 -24.87 -7.72 -16.44
N ASN A 463 -25.88 -8.09 -15.67
CA ASN A 463 -26.68 -9.28 -15.94
C ASN A 463 -25.80 -10.55 -16.19
N LEU A 464 -24.73 -10.66 -15.41
CA LEU A 464 -23.80 -11.77 -15.43
C LEU A 464 -24.14 -12.75 -14.32
N SER A 465 -23.67 -13.99 -14.43
CA SER A 465 -23.92 -15.01 -13.42
C SER A 465 -22.68 -15.87 -13.16
N ILE A 466 -22.55 -16.30 -11.93
CA ILE A 466 -21.64 -17.37 -11.49
C ILE A 466 -22.51 -18.61 -11.16
N GLN A 467 -21.86 -19.69 -10.75
CA GLN A 467 -22.61 -20.89 -10.36
C GLN A 467 -23.63 -20.57 -9.23
N PRO A 468 -24.88 -21.03 -9.31
CA PRO A 468 -25.94 -20.68 -8.34
C PRO A 468 -25.55 -20.91 -6.89
N ASN A 469 -24.89 -22.02 -6.59
CA ASN A 469 -24.42 -22.35 -5.24
C ASN A 469 -23.38 -21.33 -4.70
N ASN A 470 -22.56 -20.74 -5.58
CA ASN A 470 -21.60 -19.72 -5.21
C ASN A 470 -22.29 -18.39 -4.93
N LEU A 471 -23.30 -18.03 -5.70
CA LEU A 471 -24.10 -16.84 -5.48
C LEU A 471 -24.87 -16.91 -4.15
N GLU A 472 -25.50 -18.07 -3.84
CA GLU A 472 -26.21 -18.28 -2.58
C GLU A 472 -25.28 -18.11 -1.38
N LYS A 473 -24.09 -18.71 -1.41
CA LYS A 473 -23.05 -18.54 -0.37
C LYS A 473 -22.65 -17.08 -0.16
N SER A 474 -22.57 -16.29 -1.23
CA SER A 474 -22.20 -14.86 -1.11
C SER A 474 -23.29 -14.05 -0.42
N LEU A 475 -24.54 -14.32 -0.74
CA LEU A 475 -25.69 -13.69 -0.08
C LEU A 475 -25.75 -14.08 1.41
N ASP A 476 -25.60 -15.36 1.71
CA ASP A 476 -25.55 -15.86 3.08
C ASP A 476 -24.39 -15.23 3.87
N TYR A 477 -23.23 -15.07 3.24
CA TYR A 477 -22.08 -14.40 3.82
C TYR A 477 -22.42 -12.95 4.19
N LEU A 478 -22.97 -12.14 3.26
CA LEU A 478 -23.33 -10.75 3.55
C LEU A 478 -24.38 -10.62 4.66
N LEU A 479 -25.41 -11.48 4.63
CA LEU A 479 -26.43 -11.47 5.67
C LEU A 479 -25.84 -11.79 7.05
N LYS A 480 -24.82 -12.63 7.11
CA LYS A 480 -24.15 -13.04 8.34
C LYS A 480 -23.20 -11.98 8.89
N GLU A 481 -22.54 -11.21 7.99
CA GLU A 481 -21.60 -10.13 8.34
C GLU A 481 -22.33 -8.81 8.65
N GLN A 482 -23.66 -8.75 8.49
CA GLN A 482 -24.41 -7.54 8.83
C GLN A 482 -24.37 -7.33 10.34
N GLU A 483 -23.96 -6.15 10.77
CA GLU A 483 -23.92 -5.74 12.17
C GLU A 483 -25.33 -5.49 12.74
N THR A 484 -25.44 -5.46 14.04
CA THR A 484 -26.73 -5.28 14.76
C THR A 484 -27.41 -3.95 14.42
N GLU A 485 -26.64 -2.93 14.07
CA GLU A 485 -27.09 -1.63 13.62
C GLU A 485 -27.62 -1.60 12.19
N GLY A 486 -27.47 -2.73 11.44
CA GLY A 486 -27.93 -2.89 10.06
C GLY A 486 -26.92 -2.42 9.00
N CYS A 487 -25.71 -2.03 9.39
CA CYS A 487 -24.61 -1.69 8.50
C CYS A 487 -23.64 -2.87 8.30
N TRP A 488 -22.63 -2.67 7.46
CA TRP A 488 -21.50 -3.58 7.26
C TRP A 488 -20.19 -2.82 7.47
N PHE A 489 -19.24 -3.48 8.10
CA PHE A 489 -17.88 -2.96 8.20
C PHE A 489 -17.21 -2.93 6.81
N GLY A 490 -16.65 -1.78 6.44
CA GLY A 490 -15.87 -1.62 5.21
C GLY A 490 -14.38 -1.63 5.53
N ARG A 491 -13.67 -2.65 5.06
CA ARG A 491 -12.22 -2.73 5.28
C ARG A 491 -11.45 -1.67 4.49
N TRP A 492 -11.91 -1.40 3.29
CA TRP A 492 -11.28 -0.48 2.35
C TRP A 492 -11.95 0.91 2.30
N GLY A 493 -12.97 1.09 3.11
CA GLY A 493 -13.68 2.34 3.26
C GLY A 493 -13.21 3.16 4.47
N VAL A 494 -13.74 4.38 4.57
CA VAL A 494 -13.60 5.23 5.76
C VAL A 494 -14.77 4.93 6.70
N ASN A 495 -14.47 4.54 7.92
CA ASN A 495 -15.47 4.25 8.96
C ASN A 495 -15.73 5.47 9.84
#